data_fb408d26934d21f8a999a3afcee772a9
#
_entry.id   fb408d26934d21f8a999a3afcee772a9
#
_cell.length_a   1.000
_cell.length_b   1.000
_cell.length_c   1.000
_cell.angle_alpha   90.00
_cell.angle_beta   90.00
_cell.angle_gamma   90.00
#
_symmetry.space_group_name_H-M   'P 1'
#
loop_
_entity.id
_entity.type
_entity.pdbx_description
1 polymer ?
#
loop_
_entity_poly.entity_id
_entity_poly.type
_entity_poly.pdbx_seq_one_letter_code
_entity_poly.pdbx_strand_id
1 'polypeptide(L)'
;RGTLQVQAANEHSHPVCGSSCTDDSSHTNLEFAKLTGSEDTLKIGETTIQSTDNNLELPAGCYYLSDSFEPSYSIIVKGDVTICLNGHNINMKSAGNVFEVDEGGTLTLTDCKGNSSISHSDVEWGRGVLVSNGTFNMYGGKICNNKCASKYQMSSAGVEVDKGTFNMHGGEISGNKVSSNGGAVYSLDTFNMYGGSITGNTADYYGGGVVVYGGTFNMFDGTISGNKVTNATMKEHGGGGVWVHTGGTFCMKGGSITGNTAYPYDNKANGGGVYCRGRLELSGSPVIEGNKLTTGESNNLVSYSNKTKITDTLNSDAKIYVYMKDTSTQDQTLAAVDPSVSSVDAKNIFYCDNANFVADFDAANKKIKWTTHTHDWGAWTSNGDGTHTRICALNSSHKQTEKCSGGTATDKDRAICSICNAPYGEINAGSNPAPTPTPTPTPAPNPTPEATPPTPDPAPATSTPATSTTTAPAASAPAQVTYDILDGAGSSWTQNTDGSLAIRGSGEISKFREVKVDGVTVDPINYTVTEGSTIITFKPEYLKSLSAGNHSFELVWTDGTAATNFTVAENADQSAKSPKTGEDFSMALCIALLMVSCAGLAGIFAKRKRNHAR
;
A
#
# COMPACT_ATOMS: atom_id res chain seq x y z
N ARG A 1 -17.43 -35.53 -26.24
CA ARG A 1 -16.81 -34.34 -25.56
C ARG A 1 -15.62 -33.94 -26.42
N GLY A 2 -15.82 -32.98 -27.32
CA GLY A 2 -14.75 -32.42 -28.15
C GLY A 2 -14.13 -31.26 -27.40
N THR A 3 -12.82 -31.31 -27.17
CA THR A 3 -12.01 -30.16 -26.82
C THR A 3 -12.05 -29.20 -28.00
N LEU A 4 -12.71 -28.05 -27.83
CA LEU A 4 -12.62 -26.93 -28.76
C LEU A 4 -11.19 -26.38 -28.68
N GLN A 5 -10.34 -26.79 -29.61
CA GLN A 5 -9.09 -26.06 -29.88
C GLN A 5 -9.46 -24.83 -30.70
N VAL A 6 -9.60 -23.70 -30.03
CA VAL A 6 -9.70 -22.41 -30.70
C VAL A 6 -8.27 -22.01 -31.11
N GLN A 7 -7.95 -22.21 -32.38
CA GLN A 7 -6.74 -21.67 -32.97
C GLN A 7 -6.99 -20.18 -33.26
N ALA A 8 -6.78 -19.33 -32.26
CA ALA A 8 -6.78 -17.88 -32.45
C ALA A 8 -5.41 -17.45 -33.01
N ALA A 9 -5.42 -16.53 -33.94
CA ALA A 9 -4.19 -15.85 -34.36
C ALA A 9 -3.52 -15.20 -33.13
N ASN A 10 -2.20 -15.30 -33.01
CA ASN A 10 -1.37 -14.83 -31.89
C ASN A 10 -1.39 -13.29 -31.76
N GLU A 11 -2.52 -12.70 -31.37
CA GLU A 11 -2.65 -11.27 -31.21
C GLU A 11 -2.22 -10.79 -29.82
N HIS A 12 -2.12 -11.69 -28.83
CA HIS A 12 -1.79 -11.38 -27.45
C HIS A 12 -1.06 -12.52 -26.77
N SER A 13 0.18 -12.26 -26.36
CA SER A 13 1.03 -13.26 -25.69
C SER A 13 1.98 -12.54 -24.72
N HIS A 14 2.03 -13.00 -23.48
CA HIS A 14 2.96 -12.53 -22.46
C HIS A 14 3.05 -13.52 -21.30
N PRO A 15 4.11 -13.45 -20.46
CA PRO A 15 4.16 -14.22 -19.22
C PRO A 15 3.18 -13.69 -18.18
N VAL A 16 2.79 -14.55 -17.24
CA VAL A 16 2.03 -14.17 -16.05
C VAL A 16 2.95 -14.28 -14.85
N CYS A 17 3.29 -13.14 -14.26
CA CYS A 17 4.15 -13.06 -13.09
C CYS A 17 3.70 -11.92 -12.17
N GLY A 18 4.04 -12.02 -10.87
CA GLY A 18 3.72 -11.01 -9.87
C GLY A 18 4.70 -9.85 -9.87
N SER A 19 4.35 -8.79 -9.16
CA SER A 19 5.18 -7.59 -8.97
C SER A 19 6.54 -7.86 -8.30
N SER A 20 6.67 -8.99 -7.61
CA SER A 20 7.92 -9.44 -6.99
C SER A 20 8.79 -10.34 -7.89
N CYS A 21 8.34 -10.59 -9.14
CA CYS A 21 9.09 -11.43 -10.07
C CYS A 21 10.27 -10.66 -10.68
N THR A 22 11.49 -11.14 -10.43
CA THR A 22 12.74 -10.49 -10.88
C THR A 22 13.43 -11.21 -12.03
N ASP A 23 12.90 -12.35 -12.49
CA ASP A 23 13.53 -13.19 -13.53
C ASP A 23 12.61 -13.40 -14.73
N ASP A 24 12.69 -12.49 -15.70
CA ASP A 24 11.95 -12.57 -16.97
C ASP A 24 12.42 -13.72 -17.87
N SER A 25 13.61 -14.29 -17.65
CA SER A 25 14.22 -15.27 -18.55
C SER A 25 13.64 -16.69 -18.41
N SER A 26 12.95 -16.97 -17.31
CA SER A 26 12.37 -18.28 -16.97
C SER A 26 10.88 -18.42 -17.29
N HIS A 27 10.21 -17.34 -17.71
CA HIS A 27 8.76 -17.34 -17.91
C HIS A 27 8.36 -17.78 -19.32
N THR A 28 7.42 -18.73 -19.37
CA THR A 28 6.78 -19.12 -20.63
C THR A 28 5.65 -18.16 -20.96
N ASN A 29 5.67 -17.59 -22.18
CA ASN A 29 4.54 -16.80 -22.66
C ASN A 29 3.30 -17.68 -22.82
N LEU A 30 2.17 -17.19 -22.34
CA LEU A 30 0.85 -17.78 -22.60
C LEU A 30 0.24 -17.12 -23.83
N GLU A 31 -0.44 -17.91 -24.65
CA GLU A 31 -1.25 -17.45 -25.77
C GLU A 31 -2.68 -17.22 -25.31
N PHE A 32 -3.20 -16.03 -25.55
CA PHE A 32 -4.52 -15.61 -25.09
C PHE A 32 -5.51 -15.52 -26.24
N ALA A 33 -6.68 -16.13 -26.09
CA ALA A 33 -7.80 -15.94 -27.01
C ALA A 33 -8.56 -14.63 -26.69
N LYS A 34 -9.07 -14.00 -27.74
CA LYS A 34 -9.87 -12.78 -27.60
C LYS A 34 -11.17 -13.04 -26.85
N LEU A 35 -11.43 -12.26 -25.79
CA LEU A 35 -12.66 -12.27 -25.02
C LEU A 35 -13.34 -10.91 -25.11
N THR A 36 -14.63 -10.92 -25.47
CA THR A 36 -15.52 -9.75 -25.37
C THR A 36 -16.76 -10.15 -24.59
N GLY A 37 -17.50 -9.17 -24.10
CA GLY A 37 -18.72 -9.43 -23.33
C GLY A 37 -19.79 -8.38 -23.56
N SER A 38 -21.00 -8.71 -23.18
CA SER A 38 -22.16 -7.84 -23.08
C SER A 38 -22.90 -8.09 -21.77
N GLU A 39 -24.13 -7.61 -21.64
CA GLU A 39 -24.92 -7.78 -20.42
C GLU A 39 -25.20 -9.26 -20.09
N ASP A 40 -25.46 -10.09 -21.09
CA ASP A 40 -25.94 -11.47 -20.94
C ASP A 40 -25.13 -12.51 -21.74
N THR A 41 -24.04 -12.09 -22.39
CA THR A 41 -23.21 -12.97 -23.21
C THR A 41 -21.72 -12.72 -23.04
N LEU A 42 -20.92 -13.78 -23.22
CA LEU A 42 -19.49 -13.70 -23.46
C LEU A 42 -19.22 -14.23 -24.89
N LYS A 43 -18.18 -13.70 -25.54
CA LYS A 43 -17.71 -14.18 -26.84
C LYS A 43 -16.23 -14.51 -26.78
N ILE A 44 -15.88 -15.71 -27.21
CA ILE A 44 -14.51 -16.18 -27.38
C ILE A 44 -14.28 -16.38 -28.88
N GLY A 45 -13.59 -15.40 -29.50
CA GLY A 45 -13.53 -15.33 -30.96
C GLY A 45 -14.96 -15.22 -31.56
N GLU A 46 -15.33 -16.21 -32.39
CA GLU A 46 -16.67 -16.28 -33.00
C GLU A 46 -17.72 -17.05 -32.14
N THR A 47 -17.29 -17.70 -31.06
CA THR A 47 -18.17 -18.51 -30.20
C THR A 47 -18.85 -17.64 -29.15
N THR A 48 -20.19 -17.65 -29.14
CA THR A 48 -20.98 -16.93 -28.13
C THR A 48 -21.41 -17.87 -27.03
N ILE A 49 -21.16 -17.47 -25.78
CA ILE A 49 -21.62 -18.10 -24.55
C ILE A 49 -22.82 -17.30 -24.04
N GLN A 50 -23.98 -17.93 -23.99
CA GLN A 50 -25.21 -17.32 -23.44
C GLN A 50 -25.29 -17.59 -21.93
N SER A 51 -25.93 -16.71 -21.20
CA SER A 51 -26.22 -16.94 -19.80
C SER A 51 -27.16 -18.13 -19.64
N THR A 52 -26.85 -18.97 -18.63
CA THR A 52 -27.74 -20.07 -18.18
C THR A 52 -27.94 -19.90 -16.68
N ASP A 53 -29.18 -20.01 -16.24
CA ASP A 53 -29.56 -19.88 -14.81
C ASP A 53 -28.97 -18.59 -14.15
N ASN A 54 -28.96 -17.48 -14.91
CA ASN A 54 -28.39 -16.19 -14.51
C ASN A 54 -26.88 -16.23 -14.24
N ASN A 55 -26.13 -17.09 -14.92
CA ASN A 55 -24.68 -17.21 -14.85
C ASN A 55 -24.05 -17.28 -16.25
N LEU A 56 -22.83 -16.77 -16.36
CA LEU A 56 -22.00 -16.85 -17.56
C LEU A 56 -20.83 -17.81 -17.27
N GLU A 57 -20.96 -19.08 -17.62
CA GLU A 57 -19.90 -20.06 -17.37
C GLU A 57 -18.76 -19.90 -18.39
N LEU A 58 -17.59 -19.46 -17.93
CA LEU A 58 -16.41 -19.27 -18.76
C LEU A 58 -15.63 -20.59 -18.85
N PRO A 59 -15.44 -21.17 -20.06
CA PRO A 59 -14.66 -22.40 -20.23
C PRO A 59 -13.20 -22.22 -19.81
N ALA A 60 -12.54 -23.32 -19.46
CA ALA A 60 -11.10 -23.31 -19.21
C ALA A 60 -10.32 -22.77 -20.41
N GLY A 61 -9.32 -21.90 -20.17
CA GLY A 61 -8.51 -21.28 -21.21
C GLY A 61 -7.84 -19.99 -20.76
N CYS A 62 -7.04 -19.43 -21.67
CA CYS A 62 -6.39 -18.12 -21.48
C CYS A 62 -7.08 -17.09 -22.37
N TYR A 63 -7.49 -15.98 -21.80
CA TYR A 63 -8.29 -14.95 -22.46
C TYR A 63 -7.73 -13.55 -22.23
N TYR A 64 -7.78 -12.67 -23.24
CA TYR A 64 -7.53 -11.25 -23.06
C TYR A 64 -8.77 -10.42 -23.42
N LEU A 65 -9.02 -9.37 -22.68
CA LEU A 65 -10.07 -8.43 -23.01
C LEU A 65 -9.64 -7.54 -24.18
N SER A 66 -10.48 -7.44 -25.21
CA SER A 66 -10.28 -6.47 -26.30
C SER A 66 -11.06 -5.20 -26.11
N ASP A 67 -12.07 -5.22 -25.25
CA ASP A 67 -12.94 -4.11 -24.91
C ASP A 67 -13.43 -4.25 -23.47
N SER A 68 -13.79 -3.12 -22.85
CA SER A 68 -14.50 -3.12 -21.57
C SER A 68 -15.95 -3.58 -21.78
N PHE A 69 -16.53 -4.28 -20.80
CA PHE A 69 -17.92 -4.70 -20.87
C PHE A 69 -18.62 -4.71 -19.50
N GLU A 70 -19.94 -4.77 -19.54
CA GLU A 70 -20.81 -4.60 -18.37
C GLU A 70 -21.79 -5.79 -18.24
N PRO A 71 -21.36 -6.91 -17.60
CA PRO A 71 -22.22 -8.07 -17.44
C PRO A 71 -23.35 -7.81 -16.43
N SER A 72 -24.50 -8.44 -16.67
CA SER A 72 -25.63 -8.49 -15.72
C SER A 72 -25.63 -9.78 -14.90
N TYR A 73 -24.76 -10.73 -15.21
CA TYR A 73 -24.69 -12.03 -14.54
C TYR A 73 -23.26 -12.34 -14.10
N SER A 74 -23.13 -13.15 -13.05
CA SER A 74 -21.83 -13.59 -12.56
C SER A 74 -21.09 -14.45 -13.59
N ILE A 75 -19.79 -14.24 -13.71
CA ILE A 75 -18.89 -15.05 -14.53
C ILE A 75 -18.39 -16.21 -13.65
N ILE A 76 -18.82 -17.42 -13.98
CA ILE A 76 -18.50 -18.63 -13.21
C ILE A 76 -17.29 -19.33 -13.80
N VAL A 77 -16.34 -19.67 -12.93
CA VAL A 77 -15.08 -20.34 -13.25
C VAL A 77 -15.04 -21.69 -12.52
N LYS A 78 -15.15 -22.78 -13.30
CA LYS A 78 -15.11 -24.17 -12.82
C LYS A 78 -13.89 -24.95 -13.30
N GLY A 79 -13.09 -24.36 -14.17
CA GLY A 79 -11.85 -24.91 -14.71
C GLY A 79 -10.71 -23.92 -14.57
N ASP A 80 -9.58 -24.20 -15.21
CA ASP A 80 -8.42 -23.31 -15.19
C ASP A 80 -8.60 -22.16 -16.20
N VAL A 81 -8.86 -20.98 -15.71
CA VAL A 81 -9.09 -19.77 -16.50
C VAL A 81 -8.04 -18.71 -16.16
N THR A 82 -7.35 -18.21 -17.19
CA THR A 82 -6.47 -17.05 -17.08
C THR A 82 -7.05 -15.89 -17.87
N ILE A 83 -7.21 -14.72 -17.23
CA ILE A 83 -7.72 -13.49 -17.87
C ILE A 83 -6.67 -12.40 -17.77
N CYS A 84 -6.25 -11.88 -18.92
CA CYS A 84 -5.56 -10.61 -19.02
C CYS A 84 -6.58 -9.48 -19.27
N LEU A 85 -6.69 -8.54 -18.36
CA LEU A 85 -7.58 -7.39 -18.51
C LEU A 85 -7.14 -6.43 -19.62
N ASN A 86 -5.84 -6.41 -19.97
CA ASN A 86 -5.29 -5.70 -21.14
C ASN A 86 -5.70 -4.21 -21.22
N GLY A 87 -5.81 -3.51 -20.10
CA GLY A 87 -6.21 -2.10 -20.06
C GLY A 87 -7.73 -1.88 -20.08
N HIS A 88 -8.55 -2.95 -20.01
CA HIS A 88 -10.01 -2.87 -20.08
C HIS A 88 -10.69 -3.23 -18.75
N ASN A 89 -11.94 -2.82 -18.59
CA ASN A 89 -12.69 -2.96 -17.35
C ASN A 89 -13.84 -3.97 -17.49
N ILE A 90 -14.14 -4.65 -16.39
CA ILE A 90 -15.39 -5.39 -16.21
C ILE A 90 -16.19 -4.69 -15.11
N ASN A 91 -17.31 -4.06 -15.48
CA ASN A 91 -18.14 -3.29 -14.56
C ASN A 91 -19.55 -3.89 -14.50
N MET A 92 -19.82 -4.75 -13.53
CA MET A 92 -21.10 -5.46 -13.43
C MET A 92 -22.26 -4.51 -13.11
N LYS A 93 -23.36 -4.63 -13.87
CA LYS A 93 -24.55 -3.78 -13.73
C LYS A 93 -25.50 -4.20 -12.63
N SER A 94 -25.56 -5.50 -12.33
CA SER A 94 -26.49 -6.04 -11.36
C SER A 94 -25.82 -6.37 -10.04
N ALA A 95 -26.61 -6.66 -9.02
CA ALA A 95 -26.12 -7.23 -7.76
C ALA A 95 -25.60 -8.66 -8.01
N GLY A 96 -24.50 -9.02 -7.36
CA GLY A 96 -23.89 -10.34 -7.50
C GLY A 96 -22.37 -10.32 -7.33
N ASN A 97 -21.73 -11.42 -7.72
CA ASN A 97 -20.29 -11.51 -7.81
C ASN A 97 -19.88 -11.24 -9.26
N VAL A 98 -18.85 -10.41 -9.51
CA VAL A 98 -18.34 -10.31 -10.89
C VAL A 98 -17.77 -11.65 -11.31
N PHE A 99 -16.93 -12.26 -10.46
CA PHE A 99 -16.47 -13.64 -10.64
C PHE A 99 -16.84 -14.52 -9.47
N GLU A 100 -17.16 -15.78 -9.79
CA GLU A 100 -17.31 -16.85 -8.81
C GLU A 100 -16.44 -18.03 -9.23
N VAL A 101 -15.52 -18.44 -8.35
CA VAL A 101 -14.59 -19.56 -8.57
C VAL A 101 -15.09 -20.74 -7.77
N ASP A 102 -15.55 -21.78 -8.46
CA ASP A 102 -16.23 -22.92 -7.86
C ASP A 102 -15.76 -24.27 -8.44
N GLU A 103 -16.25 -25.36 -7.87
CA GLU A 103 -15.99 -26.76 -8.31
C GLU A 103 -14.50 -27.11 -8.47
N GLY A 104 -13.62 -26.44 -7.70
CA GLY A 104 -12.15 -26.64 -7.78
C GLY A 104 -11.48 -25.89 -8.93
N GLY A 105 -12.19 -24.95 -9.57
CA GLY A 105 -11.64 -24.11 -10.63
C GLY A 105 -10.53 -23.17 -10.16
N THR A 106 -9.75 -22.69 -11.11
CA THR A 106 -8.68 -21.70 -10.90
C THR A 106 -8.97 -20.47 -11.75
N LEU A 107 -9.13 -19.31 -11.12
CA LEU A 107 -9.10 -18.02 -11.81
C LEU A 107 -7.73 -17.38 -11.63
N THR A 108 -7.04 -17.08 -12.72
CA THR A 108 -5.81 -16.26 -12.72
C THR A 108 -6.09 -14.93 -13.41
N LEU A 109 -5.89 -13.82 -12.69
CA LEU A 109 -6.12 -12.47 -13.18
C LEU A 109 -4.80 -11.75 -13.35
N THR A 110 -4.59 -11.16 -14.53
CA THR A 110 -3.43 -10.33 -14.85
C THR A 110 -3.86 -9.08 -15.64
N ASP A 111 -2.97 -8.11 -15.78
CA ASP A 111 -3.21 -6.89 -16.54
C ASP A 111 -1.90 -6.35 -17.11
N CYS A 112 -1.60 -6.69 -18.35
CA CYS A 112 -0.34 -6.33 -19.00
C CYS A 112 -0.21 -4.84 -19.36
N LYS A 113 -1.32 -4.09 -19.36
CA LYS A 113 -1.31 -2.64 -19.65
C LYS A 113 -1.51 -1.75 -18.42
N GLY A 114 -1.93 -2.36 -17.30
CA GLY A 114 -2.29 -1.63 -16.10
C GLY A 114 -3.60 -0.84 -16.23
N ASN A 115 -4.04 -0.27 -15.11
CA ASN A 115 -5.23 0.60 -14.99
C ASN A 115 -6.59 -0.07 -15.26
N SER A 116 -6.65 -1.39 -15.38
CA SER A 116 -7.90 -2.14 -15.53
C SER A 116 -8.56 -2.40 -14.19
N SER A 117 -9.88 -2.52 -14.20
CA SER A 117 -10.65 -2.77 -12.99
C SER A 117 -11.76 -3.80 -13.15
N ILE A 118 -12.04 -4.48 -12.03
CA ILE A 118 -13.23 -5.27 -11.77
C ILE A 118 -14.05 -4.53 -10.73
N SER A 119 -15.25 -4.12 -11.09
CA SER A 119 -16.09 -3.24 -10.29
C SER A 119 -17.57 -3.52 -10.53
N HIS A 120 -18.41 -2.84 -9.74
CA HIS A 120 -19.85 -2.77 -9.97
C HIS A 120 -20.27 -1.34 -10.29
N SER A 121 -21.34 -1.21 -11.05
CA SER A 121 -22.14 0.01 -11.11
C SER A 121 -22.74 0.30 -9.72
N ASP A 122 -23.46 1.42 -9.56
CA ASP A 122 -24.04 1.80 -8.26
C ASP A 122 -25.16 0.82 -7.84
N VAL A 123 -24.77 -0.30 -7.24
CA VAL A 123 -25.65 -1.34 -6.71
C VAL A 123 -25.56 -1.42 -5.19
N GLU A 124 -26.63 -1.89 -4.54
CA GLU A 124 -26.63 -2.05 -3.08
C GLU A 124 -25.80 -3.25 -2.60
N TRP A 125 -25.56 -4.23 -3.48
CA TRP A 125 -24.77 -5.42 -3.17
C TRP A 125 -23.99 -5.88 -4.39
N GLY A 126 -22.67 -5.80 -4.32
CA GLY A 126 -21.77 -6.25 -5.37
C GLY A 126 -20.41 -6.63 -4.79
N ARG A 127 -19.91 -7.82 -5.19
CA ARG A 127 -18.59 -8.32 -4.82
C ARG A 127 -17.73 -8.53 -6.06
N GLY A 128 -16.44 -8.17 -5.97
CA GLY A 128 -15.50 -8.41 -7.06
C GLY A 128 -15.33 -9.90 -7.34
N VAL A 129 -14.85 -10.69 -6.38
CA VAL A 129 -14.61 -12.13 -6.54
C VAL A 129 -15.10 -12.90 -5.32
N LEU A 130 -15.85 -13.98 -5.58
CA LEU A 130 -16.14 -15.02 -4.60
C LEU A 130 -15.33 -16.28 -4.93
N VAL A 131 -14.54 -16.77 -3.98
CA VAL A 131 -13.91 -18.10 -4.03
C VAL A 131 -14.76 -19.02 -3.18
N SER A 132 -15.75 -19.67 -3.80
CA SER A 132 -16.67 -20.56 -3.10
C SER A 132 -16.10 -21.96 -2.89
N ASN A 133 -15.29 -22.45 -3.84
CA ASN A 133 -14.53 -23.70 -3.74
C ASN A 133 -13.50 -23.81 -4.88
N GLY A 134 -12.35 -23.12 -4.75
CA GLY A 134 -11.33 -23.13 -5.80
C GLY A 134 -10.12 -22.28 -5.45
N THR A 135 -9.45 -21.78 -6.48
CA THR A 135 -8.25 -20.94 -6.33
C THR A 135 -8.38 -19.65 -7.14
N PHE A 136 -8.12 -18.53 -6.50
CA PHE A 136 -7.98 -17.24 -7.18
C PHE A 136 -6.53 -16.76 -7.07
N ASN A 137 -5.88 -16.50 -8.22
CA ASN A 137 -4.55 -15.93 -8.31
C ASN A 137 -4.65 -14.52 -8.93
N MET A 138 -4.19 -13.50 -8.22
CA MET A 138 -4.17 -12.12 -8.70
C MET A 138 -2.75 -11.65 -8.90
N TYR A 139 -2.36 -11.40 -10.15
CA TYR A 139 -1.05 -10.89 -10.54
C TYR A 139 -1.10 -9.41 -10.94
N GLY A 140 -2.27 -8.90 -11.35
CA GLY A 140 -2.42 -7.51 -11.78
C GLY A 140 -3.88 -7.09 -11.84
N GLY A 141 -4.11 -5.83 -12.26
CA GLY A 141 -5.43 -5.20 -12.30
C GLY A 141 -5.92 -4.72 -10.93
N LYS A 142 -7.14 -4.18 -10.91
CA LYS A 142 -7.76 -3.63 -9.69
C LYS A 142 -9.11 -4.28 -9.41
N ILE A 143 -9.38 -4.60 -8.16
CA ILE A 143 -10.73 -4.94 -7.67
C ILE A 143 -11.19 -3.77 -6.82
N CYS A 144 -12.08 -2.93 -7.38
CA CYS A 144 -12.34 -1.65 -6.73
C CYS A 144 -13.80 -1.20 -6.83
N ASN A 145 -14.17 -0.28 -5.91
CA ASN A 145 -15.46 0.38 -5.88
C ASN A 145 -16.67 -0.57 -5.81
N ASN A 146 -16.46 -1.79 -5.34
CA ASN A 146 -17.55 -2.71 -5.06
C ASN A 146 -18.19 -2.36 -3.72
N LYS A 147 -19.50 -2.57 -3.60
CA LYS A 147 -20.28 -2.17 -2.43
C LYS A 147 -21.16 -3.31 -1.95
N CYS A 148 -21.16 -3.57 -0.65
CA CYS A 148 -22.08 -4.48 0.00
C CYS A 148 -22.77 -3.80 1.18
N ALA A 149 -24.00 -3.34 0.98
CA ALA A 149 -24.77 -2.59 1.98
C ALA A 149 -25.51 -3.48 2.99
N SER A 150 -25.44 -4.80 2.88
CA SER A 150 -26.11 -5.74 3.80
C SER A 150 -25.43 -5.71 5.17
N LYS A 151 -26.17 -5.33 6.20
CA LYS A 151 -25.71 -5.35 7.60
C LYS A 151 -25.74 -6.74 8.25
N TYR A 152 -26.37 -7.70 7.61
CA TYR A 152 -26.67 -9.01 8.20
C TYR A 152 -25.81 -10.14 7.62
N GLN A 153 -25.04 -9.88 6.58
CA GLN A 153 -24.15 -10.86 5.97
C GLN A 153 -22.71 -10.56 6.36
N MET A 154 -22.05 -11.55 6.91
CA MET A 154 -20.59 -11.55 7.06
C MET A 154 -20.01 -11.73 5.66
N SER A 155 -19.58 -10.67 5.00
CA SER A 155 -19.10 -10.71 3.62
C SER A 155 -18.19 -9.54 3.31
N SER A 156 -17.35 -9.66 2.27
CA SER A 156 -16.56 -8.56 1.74
C SER A 156 -17.22 -7.95 0.50
N ALA A 157 -16.72 -6.79 0.11
CA ALA A 157 -17.05 -6.20 -1.18
C ALA A 157 -15.98 -6.48 -2.25
N GLY A 158 -14.70 -6.63 -1.86
CA GLY A 158 -13.61 -6.96 -2.79
C GLY A 158 -13.55 -8.45 -3.11
N VAL A 159 -12.92 -9.24 -2.24
CA VAL A 159 -12.73 -10.69 -2.40
C VAL A 159 -13.23 -11.43 -1.16
N GLU A 160 -14.03 -12.46 -1.35
CA GLU A 160 -14.42 -13.38 -0.29
C GLU A 160 -13.87 -14.76 -0.57
N VAL A 161 -13.21 -15.36 0.42
CA VAL A 161 -12.72 -16.74 0.38
C VAL A 161 -13.56 -17.54 1.36
N ASP A 162 -14.58 -18.22 0.84
CA ASP A 162 -15.43 -19.09 1.63
C ASP A 162 -14.73 -20.45 1.83
N LYS A 163 -14.25 -21.05 0.74
CA LYS A 163 -13.48 -22.29 0.75
C LYS A 163 -12.48 -22.31 -0.41
N GLY A 164 -11.22 -22.60 -0.08
CA GLY A 164 -10.13 -22.65 -1.06
C GLY A 164 -9.05 -21.60 -0.80
N THR A 165 -8.48 -21.05 -1.86
CA THR A 165 -7.27 -20.22 -1.71
C THR A 165 -7.35 -18.94 -2.56
N PHE A 166 -7.02 -17.82 -1.96
CA PHE A 166 -6.69 -16.59 -2.66
C PHE A 166 -5.19 -16.33 -2.56
N ASN A 167 -4.50 -16.20 -3.70
CA ASN A 167 -3.10 -15.83 -3.80
C ASN A 167 -2.99 -14.46 -4.48
N MET A 168 -2.53 -13.45 -3.74
CA MET A 168 -2.27 -12.11 -4.26
C MET A 168 -0.78 -11.93 -4.48
N HIS A 169 -0.35 -11.97 -5.73
CA HIS A 169 1.03 -11.75 -6.16
C HIS A 169 1.29 -10.31 -6.57
N GLY A 170 0.23 -9.57 -6.91
CA GLY A 170 0.28 -8.19 -7.35
C GLY A 170 -1.12 -7.61 -7.51
N GLY A 171 -1.23 -6.43 -8.13
CA GLY A 171 -2.50 -5.73 -8.31
C GLY A 171 -2.95 -4.96 -7.08
N GLU A 172 -4.18 -4.46 -7.12
CA GLU A 172 -4.73 -3.56 -6.11
C GLU A 172 -6.18 -3.94 -5.75
N ILE A 173 -6.49 -3.98 -4.46
CA ILE A 173 -7.87 -4.07 -3.95
C ILE A 173 -8.17 -2.78 -3.22
N SER A 174 -9.02 -1.89 -3.83
CA SER A 174 -9.15 -0.53 -3.31
C SER A 174 -10.56 0.04 -3.38
N GLY A 175 -10.86 0.96 -2.44
CA GLY A 175 -12.11 1.71 -2.47
C GLY A 175 -13.39 0.87 -2.30
N ASN A 176 -13.26 -0.41 -1.92
CA ASN A 176 -14.41 -1.27 -1.67
C ASN A 176 -15.06 -0.92 -0.34
N LYS A 177 -16.39 -1.00 -0.27
CA LYS A 177 -17.15 -0.58 0.91
C LYS A 177 -18.16 -1.62 1.34
N VAL A 178 -18.13 -1.98 2.62
CA VAL A 178 -19.07 -2.94 3.20
C VAL A 178 -19.71 -2.38 4.48
N SER A 179 -21.02 -2.59 4.64
CA SER A 179 -21.75 -2.21 5.87
C SER A 179 -21.67 -3.30 6.97
N SER A 180 -20.72 -4.21 6.84
CA SER A 180 -20.42 -5.26 7.82
C SER A 180 -18.90 -5.43 7.98
N ASN A 181 -18.28 -6.45 7.39
CA ASN A 181 -16.92 -6.88 7.70
C ASN A 181 -16.11 -7.08 6.42
N GLY A 182 -14.79 -6.85 6.48
CA GLY A 182 -13.86 -7.14 5.38
C GLY A 182 -14.03 -6.24 4.16
N GLY A 183 -13.69 -4.96 4.28
CA GLY A 183 -13.84 -4.02 3.17
C GLY A 183 -13.22 -4.53 1.87
N ALA A 184 -11.99 -5.01 1.91
CA ALA A 184 -11.32 -5.62 0.76
C ALA A 184 -11.43 -7.14 0.73
N VAL A 185 -10.99 -7.83 1.80
CA VAL A 185 -10.91 -9.30 1.85
C VAL A 185 -11.62 -9.82 3.10
N TYR A 186 -12.46 -10.85 2.92
CA TYR A 186 -13.03 -11.64 4.01
C TYR A 186 -12.65 -13.10 3.78
N SER A 187 -11.85 -13.68 4.70
CA SER A 187 -11.33 -15.03 4.54
C SER A 187 -11.81 -15.98 5.64
N LEU A 188 -12.42 -17.08 5.22
CA LEU A 188 -12.77 -18.25 6.03
C LEU A 188 -11.77 -19.40 5.84
N ASP A 189 -10.95 -19.36 4.78
CA ASP A 189 -9.94 -20.36 4.45
C ASP A 189 -8.58 -19.70 4.20
N THR A 190 -7.89 -19.95 3.11
CA THR A 190 -6.50 -19.51 2.92
C THR A 190 -6.40 -18.25 2.08
N PHE A 191 -5.75 -17.22 2.64
CA PHE A 191 -5.31 -16.03 1.91
C PHE A 191 -3.80 -15.90 2.00
N ASN A 192 -3.11 -15.85 0.86
CA ASN A 192 -1.67 -15.62 0.75
C ASN A 192 -1.42 -14.31 0.00
N MET A 193 -0.70 -13.38 0.63
CA MET A 193 -0.29 -12.12 0.03
C MET A 193 1.22 -12.12 -0.16
N TYR A 194 1.65 -12.26 -1.40
CA TYR A 194 3.05 -12.24 -1.82
C TYR A 194 3.50 -10.86 -2.31
N GLY A 195 2.53 -9.98 -2.59
CA GLY A 195 2.77 -8.62 -3.06
C GLY A 195 1.44 -7.90 -3.33
N GLY A 196 1.50 -6.74 -3.99
CA GLY A 196 0.34 -5.92 -4.30
C GLY A 196 -0.11 -5.03 -3.14
N SER A 197 -1.29 -4.42 -3.28
CA SER A 197 -1.78 -3.44 -2.31
C SER A 197 -3.26 -3.58 -1.99
N ILE A 198 -3.60 -3.41 -0.70
CA ILE A 198 -4.97 -3.34 -0.19
C ILE A 198 -5.16 -1.96 0.44
N THR A 199 -5.87 -1.04 -0.27
CA THR A 199 -5.84 0.38 0.09
C THR A 199 -7.21 1.04 0.09
N GLY A 200 -7.45 1.93 1.08
CA GLY A 200 -8.64 2.79 1.06
C GLY A 200 -9.98 2.07 1.15
N ASN A 201 -10.01 0.80 1.59
CA ASN A 201 -11.25 0.05 1.74
C ASN A 201 -11.92 0.39 3.08
N THR A 202 -13.24 0.22 3.13
CA THR A 202 -14.03 0.62 4.31
C THR A 202 -14.97 -0.50 4.74
N ALA A 203 -14.94 -0.83 6.03
CA ALA A 203 -15.92 -1.68 6.69
C ALA A 203 -16.57 -0.95 7.86
N ASP A 204 -17.81 -1.31 8.19
CA ASP A 204 -18.44 -0.71 9.37
C ASP A 204 -17.87 -1.30 10.67
N TYR A 205 -17.62 -2.62 10.75
CA TYR A 205 -17.34 -3.28 12.03
C TYR A 205 -15.95 -3.90 12.15
N TYR A 206 -15.54 -4.76 11.20
CA TYR A 206 -14.30 -5.54 11.31
C TYR A 206 -13.48 -5.45 10.03
N GLY A 207 -12.17 -5.28 10.18
CA GLY A 207 -11.21 -5.36 9.09
C GLY A 207 -11.53 -4.45 7.92
N GLY A 208 -11.19 -3.17 8.01
CA GLY A 208 -11.35 -2.25 6.88
C GLY A 208 -10.66 -2.77 5.61
N GLY A 209 -9.46 -3.34 5.77
CA GLY A 209 -8.76 -4.10 4.72
C GLY A 209 -9.16 -5.58 4.75
N VAL A 210 -8.71 -6.33 5.73
CA VAL A 210 -8.77 -7.80 5.77
C VAL A 210 -9.46 -8.29 7.04
N VAL A 211 -10.37 -9.25 6.89
CA VAL A 211 -10.92 -10.08 7.97
C VAL A 211 -10.42 -11.51 7.81
N VAL A 212 -9.80 -12.06 8.85
CA VAL A 212 -9.45 -13.48 8.98
C VAL A 212 -10.42 -14.10 9.98
N TYR A 213 -11.57 -14.59 9.50
CA TYR A 213 -12.60 -15.14 10.38
C TYR A 213 -12.31 -16.58 10.79
N GLY A 214 -11.87 -17.40 9.85
CA GLY A 214 -11.33 -18.75 10.01
C GLY A 214 -10.02 -18.86 9.25
N GLY A 215 -9.48 -20.05 9.05
CA GLY A 215 -8.34 -20.29 8.18
C GLY A 215 -7.07 -19.48 8.51
N THR A 216 -6.30 -19.19 7.47
CA THR A 216 -4.98 -18.56 7.63
C THR A 216 -4.77 -17.44 6.60
N PHE A 217 -4.33 -16.29 7.08
CA PHE A 217 -3.76 -15.23 6.26
C PHE A 217 -2.24 -15.25 6.40
N ASN A 218 -1.53 -15.50 5.29
CA ASN A 218 -0.09 -15.43 5.20
C ASN A 218 0.31 -14.17 4.42
N MET A 219 0.97 -13.22 5.08
CA MET A 219 1.51 -12.03 4.44
C MET A 219 3.03 -12.16 4.34
N PHE A 220 3.54 -12.36 3.13
CA PHE A 220 4.96 -12.47 2.84
C PHE A 220 5.53 -11.11 2.44
N ASP A 221 4.74 -10.31 1.73
CA ASP A 221 5.08 -8.96 1.28
C ASP A 221 3.79 -8.19 0.91
N GLY A 222 3.92 -6.96 0.40
CA GLY A 222 2.81 -6.10 -0.02
C GLY A 222 2.42 -5.07 1.04
N THR A 223 1.38 -4.29 0.72
CA THR A 223 0.97 -3.16 1.56
C THR A 223 -0.52 -3.19 1.88
N ILE A 224 -0.86 -3.01 3.15
CA ILE A 224 -2.24 -2.81 3.63
C ILE A 224 -2.32 -1.41 4.25
N SER A 225 -2.92 -0.43 3.53
CA SER A 225 -2.83 0.97 3.97
C SER A 225 -4.10 1.78 3.75
N GLY A 226 -4.32 2.79 4.59
CA GLY A 226 -5.44 3.72 4.43
C GLY A 226 -6.83 3.07 4.56
N ASN A 227 -6.93 1.81 5.01
CA ASN A 227 -8.20 1.14 5.20
C ASN A 227 -8.86 1.59 6.51
N LYS A 228 -10.18 1.50 6.56
CA LYS A 228 -10.94 2.11 7.65
C LYS A 228 -12.07 1.25 8.19
N VAL A 229 -12.16 1.16 9.51
CA VAL A 229 -13.38 0.74 10.24
C VAL A 229 -14.09 2.00 10.74
N THR A 230 -15.39 2.15 10.40
CA THR A 230 -16.14 3.39 10.61
C THR A 230 -17.06 3.38 11.82
N ASN A 231 -17.36 2.21 12.37
CA ASN A 231 -18.31 2.06 13.46
C ASN A 231 -17.79 1.01 14.48
N ALA A 232 -17.99 1.28 15.76
CA ALA A 232 -17.67 0.33 16.82
C ALA A 232 -18.80 0.33 17.85
N THR A 233 -19.82 -0.47 17.61
CA THR A 233 -20.93 -0.68 18.56
C THR A 233 -20.61 -1.74 19.61
N MET A 234 -19.53 -2.49 19.44
CA MET A 234 -19.04 -3.53 20.36
C MET A 234 -17.54 -3.43 20.56
N LYS A 235 -17.05 -3.82 21.76
CA LYS A 235 -15.62 -3.77 22.10
C LYS A 235 -14.71 -4.64 21.23
N GLU A 236 -15.29 -5.50 20.41
CA GLU A 236 -14.58 -6.44 19.53
C GLU A 236 -14.44 -5.93 18.10
N HIS A 237 -15.13 -4.83 17.78
CA HIS A 237 -15.01 -4.17 16.48
C HIS A 237 -13.65 -3.50 16.35
N GLY A 238 -13.07 -3.50 15.15
CA GLY A 238 -11.76 -2.88 14.91
C GLY A 238 -10.97 -3.53 13.80
N GLY A 239 -9.63 -3.36 13.85
CA GLY A 239 -8.72 -3.80 12.80
C GLY A 239 -8.91 -2.95 11.53
N GLY A 240 -8.52 -1.66 11.59
CA GLY A 240 -8.61 -0.79 10.41
C GLY A 240 -7.94 -1.42 9.18
N GLY A 241 -6.74 -1.98 9.37
CA GLY A 241 -6.05 -2.80 8.38
C GLY A 241 -6.52 -4.25 8.41
N VAL A 242 -6.25 -4.97 9.50
CA VAL A 242 -6.50 -6.41 9.63
C VAL A 242 -7.23 -6.73 10.94
N TRP A 243 -8.27 -7.53 10.85
CA TRP A 243 -8.95 -8.11 12.00
C TRP A 243 -8.89 -9.63 11.97
N VAL A 244 -8.48 -10.24 13.10
CA VAL A 244 -8.31 -11.69 13.22
C VAL A 244 -9.25 -12.24 14.29
N HIS A 245 -10.22 -13.08 13.88
CA HIS A 245 -11.14 -13.77 14.77
C HIS A 245 -10.42 -14.83 15.61
N THR A 246 -11.03 -15.26 16.70
CA THR A 246 -10.47 -16.27 17.62
C THR A 246 -10.13 -17.61 16.94
N GLY A 247 -10.78 -17.94 15.83
CA GLY A 247 -10.50 -19.13 15.00
C GLY A 247 -9.49 -18.91 13.89
N GLY A 248 -9.11 -17.66 13.60
CA GLY A 248 -8.19 -17.31 12.52
C GLY A 248 -6.73 -17.27 12.96
N THR A 249 -5.84 -17.42 11.98
CA THR A 249 -4.39 -17.26 12.13
C THR A 249 -3.88 -16.22 11.14
N PHE A 250 -3.12 -15.25 11.63
CA PHE A 250 -2.40 -14.29 10.81
C PHE A 250 -0.89 -14.54 10.95
N CYS A 251 -0.24 -14.95 9.86
CA CYS A 251 1.19 -15.14 9.77
C CYS A 251 1.80 -13.99 8.97
N MET A 252 2.49 -13.07 9.62
CA MET A 252 3.16 -11.95 8.96
C MET A 252 4.65 -12.19 8.92
N LYS A 253 5.18 -12.39 7.70
CA LYS A 253 6.60 -12.66 7.43
C LYS A 253 7.32 -11.47 6.79
N GLY A 254 6.56 -10.52 6.28
CA GLY A 254 7.04 -9.30 5.65
C GLY A 254 5.89 -8.40 5.30
N GLY A 255 6.16 -7.38 4.48
CA GLY A 255 5.18 -6.38 4.06
C GLY A 255 4.86 -5.34 5.12
N SER A 256 3.92 -4.43 4.80
CA SER A 256 3.63 -3.28 5.65
C SER A 256 2.13 -3.06 5.89
N ILE A 257 1.77 -2.72 7.13
CA ILE A 257 0.42 -2.34 7.54
C ILE A 257 0.49 -0.94 8.14
N THR A 258 0.08 0.08 7.35
CA THR A 258 0.35 1.49 7.67
C THR A 258 -0.84 2.41 7.39
N GLY A 259 -0.99 3.49 8.15
CA GLY A 259 -1.99 4.52 7.86
C GLY A 259 -3.45 4.07 7.93
N ASN A 260 -3.73 2.87 8.48
CA ASN A 260 -5.09 2.38 8.65
C ASN A 260 -5.75 3.00 9.89
N THR A 261 -7.08 3.05 9.90
CA THR A 261 -7.82 3.67 11.00
C THR A 261 -8.98 2.80 11.49
N ALA A 262 -9.19 2.78 12.81
CA ALA A 262 -10.33 2.14 13.42
C ALA A 262 -11.12 3.12 14.30
N TYR A 263 -12.44 2.98 14.32
CA TYR A 263 -13.28 3.74 15.25
C TYR A 263 -13.15 3.16 16.66
N PRO A 264 -12.87 3.96 17.69
CA PRO A 264 -12.72 3.47 19.06
C PRO A 264 -14.07 3.03 19.66
N TYR A 265 -14.09 1.93 20.39
CA TYR A 265 -15.20 1.54 21.24
C TYR A 265 -14.93 1.98 22.69
N ASP A 266 -15.79 2.80 23.25
CA ASP A 266 -15.70 3.26 24.64
C ASP A 266 -14.27 3.78 25.00
N ASN A 267 -13.68 4.56 24.09
CA ASN A 267 -12.31 5.09 24.18
C ASN A 267 -11.23 4.01 24.39
N LYS A 268 -11.48 2.77 23.93
CA LYS A 268 -10.53 1.66 24.00
C LYS A 268 -9.93 1.36 22.65
N ALA A 269 -8.72 0.82 22.69
CA ALA A 269 -7.98 0.42 21.52
C ALA A 269 -8.64 -0.75 20.78
N ASN A 270 -8.86 -0.55 19.49
CA ASN A 270 -9.47 -1.54 18.62
C ASN A 270 -8.56 -1.88 17.41
N GLY A 271 -7.25 -1.62 17.51
CA GLY A 271 -6.28 -1.88 16.45
C GLY A 271 -6.55 -1.06 15.20
N GLY A 272 -6.01 0.15 15.12
CA GLY A 272 -6.04 0.94 13.88
C GLY A 272 -5.40 0.17 12.73
N GLY A 273 -4.26 -0.48 12.99
CA GLY A 273 -3.60 -1.40 12.07
C GLY A 273 -4.16 -2.81 12.17
N VAL A 274 -3.81 -3.51 13.24
CA VAL A 274 -4.17 -4.91 13.46
C VAL A 274 -4.90 -5.08 14.79
N TYR A 275 -6.04 -5.75 14.77
CA TYR A 275 -6.72 -6.23 15.96
C TYR A 275 -6.81 -7.76 15.93
N CYS A 276 -5.95 -8.43 16.71
CA CYS A 276 -5.82 -9.87 16.70
C CYS A 276 -6.40 -10.50 17.98
N ARG A 277 -7.49 -11.26 17.83
CA ARG A 277 -8.09 -12.11 18.85
C ARG A 277 -7.74 -13.59 18.64
N GLY A 278 -7.33 -13.94 17.44
CA GLY A 278 -6.86 -15.26 17.04
C GLY A 278 -5.39 -15.46 17.32
N ARG A 279 -4.71 -16.16 16.42
CA ARG A 279 -3.26 -16.38 16.48
C ARG A 279 -2.56 -15.36 15.59
N LEU A 280 -1.50 -14.76 16.12
CA LEU A 280 -0.55 -13.93 15.38
C LEU A 280 0.82 -14.57 15.40
N GLU A 281 1.37 -14.86 14.22
CA GLU A 281 2.70 -15.41 14.04
C GLU A 281 3.57 -14.41 13.28
N LEU A 282 4.76 -14.13 13.81
CA LEU A 282 5.67 -13.12 13.27
C LEU A 282 7.03 -13.73 12.98
N SER A 283 7.59 -13.38 11.81
CA SER A 283 8.96 -13.71 11.40
C SER A 283 9.40 -12.77 10.27
N GLY A 284 10.69 -12.77 9.86
CA GLY A 284 11.19 -11.97 8.75
C GLY A 284 11.14 -10.47 9.02
N SER A 285 10.57 -9.69 8.12
CA SER A 285 10.59 -8.21 8.12
C SER A 285 9.20 -7.56 8.18
N PRO A 286 8.33 -7.88 9.16
CA PRO A 286 7.01 -7.26 9.28
C PRO A 286 7.10 -5.81 9.72
N VAL A 287 6.32 -4.92 9.07
CA VAL A 287 6.18 -3.51 9.46
C VAL A 287 4.74 -3.20 9.83
N ILE A 288 4.49 -2.79 11.08
CA ILE A 288 3.17 -2.35 11.57
C ILE A 288 3.36 -1.01 12.29
N GLU A 289 3.10 0.09 11.58
CA GLU A 289 3.32 1.43 12.13
C GLU A 289 2.36 2.47 11.54
N GLY A 290 2.30 3.66 12.16
CA GLY A 290 1.54 4.80 11.64
C GLY A 290 0.03 4.63 11.60
N ASN A 291 -0.52 3.54 12.18
CA ASN A 291 -1.95 3.30 12.24
C ASN A 291 -2.57 4.01 13.46
N LYS A 292 -3.83 4.41 13.34
CA LYS A 292 -4.48 5.30 14.33
C LYS A 292 -5.91 4.90 14.63
N LEU A 293 -6.43 5.39 15.71
CA LEU A 293 -7.87 5.53 15.90
C LEU A 293 -8.40 6.74 15.12
N THR A 294 -9.69 6.79 14.86
CA THR A 294 -10.32 7.97 14.24
C THR A 294 -10.21 9.24 15.10
N THR A 295 -9.87 9.11 16.38
CA THR A 295 -9.51 10.20 17.28
C THR A 295 -8.14 10.82 17.02
N GLY A 296 -7.31 10.17 16.18
CA GLY A 296 -5.93 10.58 15.92
C GLY A 296 -4.88 9.88 16.78
N GLU A 297 -5.30 9.14 17.81
CA GLU A 297 -4.42 8.38 18.69
C GLU A 297 -3.69 7.25 17.94
N SER A 298 -2.38 7.06 18.21
CA SER A 298 -1.61 5.92 17.71
C SER A 298 -2.20 4.60 18.20
N ASN A 299 -2.46 3.68 17.30
CA ASN A 299 -3.07 2.40 17.64
C ASN A 299 -2.73 1.33 16.58
N ASN A 300 -1.53 0.79 16.64
CA ASN A 300 -1.01 -0.05 15.58
C ASN A 300 -1.44 -1.51 15.70
N LEU A 301 -0.88 -2.23 16.66
CA LEU A 301 -1.20 -3.63 16.92
C LEU A 301 -1.85 -3.77 18.29
N VAL A 302 -3.03 -4.37 18.32
CA VAL A 302 -3.68 -4.86 19.54
C VAL A 302 -3.77 -6.37 19.46
N SER A 303 -3.06 -7.07 20.33
CA SER A 303 -3.04 -8.51 20.41
C SER A 303 -3.01 -8.98 21.86
N TYR A 304 -3.34 -10.24 22.08
CA TYR A 304 -3.24 -10.88 23.39
C TYR A 304 -1.92 -11.66 23.50
N SER A 305 -1.20 -11.53 24.61
CA SER A 305 0.13 -12.12 24.82
C SER A 305 0.21 -13.62 24.60
N ASN A 306 -0.86 -14.34 24.93
CA ASN A 306 -0.94 -15.79 24.73
C ASN A 306 -1.31 -16.21 23.29
N LYS A 307 -1.49 -15.24 22.39
CA LYS A 307 -1.88 -15.43 20.99
C LYS A 307 -0.81 -14.99 20.01
N THR A 308 0.20 -14.25 20.47
CA THR A 308 1.32 -13.79 19.63
C THR A 308 2.53 -14.68 19.82
N LYS A 309 3.11 -15.14 18.73
CA LYS A 309 4.31 -16.00 18.70
C LYS A 309 5.29 -15.49 17.65
N ILE A 310 6.56 -15.43 18.03
CA ILE A 310 7.69 -15.30 17.09
C ILE A 310 8.04 -16.73 16.67
N THR A 311 7.85 -17.06 15.40
CA THR A 311 8.00 -18.43 14.87
C THR A 311 9.33 -18.69 14.21
N ASP A 312 10.02 -17.62 13.78
CA ASP A 312 11.35 -17.66 13.17
C ASP A 312 12.05 -16.30 13.41
N THR A 313 13.25 -16.14 12.89
CA THR A 313 14.07 -14.93 13.01
C THR A 313 13.29 -13.70 12.54
N LEU A 314 13.33 -12.65 13.35
CA LEU A 314 12.93 -11.30 12.94
C LEU A 314 14.17 -10.55 12.48
N ASN A 315 14.11 -9.95 11.30
CA ASN A 315 15.21 -9.19 10.73
C ASN A 315 15.28 -7.78 11.35
N SER A 316 16.41 -7.11 11.17
CA SER A 316 16.67 -5.79 11.78
C SER A 316 15.80 -4.64 11.22
N ASP A 317 15.18 -4.83 10.08
CA ASP A 317 14.23 -3.92 9.45
C ASP A 317 12.78 -4.13 9.88
N ALA A 318 12.49 -5.21 10.62
CA ALA A 318 11.18 -5.41 11.24
C ALA A 318 10.85 -4.27 12.22
N LYS A 319 9.61 -3.77 12.17
CA LYS A 319 9.19 -2.62 12.97
C LYS A 319 7.73 -2.72 13.39
N ILE A 320 7.49 -3.02 14.64
CA ILE A 320 6.17 -3.36 15.15
C ILE A 320 5.80 -2.46 16.33
N TYR A 321 4.87 -1.53 16.09
CA TYR A 321 4.30 -0.71 17.16
C TYR A 321 3.12 -1.44 17.79
N VAL A 322 3.14 -1.54 19.12
CA VAL A 322 2.15 -2.29 19.88
C VAL A 322 1.43 -1.37 20.85
N TYR A 323 0.11 -1.39 20.81
CA TYR A 323 -0.70 -0.71 21.81
C TYR A 323 -0.74 -1.49 23.12
N MET A 324 -0.35 -0.83 24.20
CA MET A 324 -0.34 -1.41 25.53
C MET A 324 -1.54 -0.95 26.33
N LYS A 325 -2.49 -1.86 26.54
CA LYS A 325 -3.78 -1.56 27.18
C LYS A 325 -3.70 -1.24 28.67
N ASP A 326 -2.75 -1.86 29.36
CA ASP A 326 -2.57 -1.72 30.81
C ASP A 326 -1.12 -1.37 31.12
N THR A 327 -0.91 -0.17 31.61
CA THR A 327 0.42 0.37 31.94
C THR A 327 0.81 0.13 33.41
N SER A 328 -0.01 -0.59 34.18
CA SER A 328 0.15 -0.70 35.64
C SER A 328 1.06 -1.84 36.08
N THR A 329 1.43 -2.79 35.18
CA THR A 329 2.18 -3.99 35.54
C THR A 329 3.51 -4.08 34.80
N GLN A 330 4.59 -4.24 35.56
CA GLN A 330 5.90 -4.67 35.06
C GLN A 330 5.81 -6.11 34.55
N ASP A 331 6.69 -6.48 33.58
CA ASP A 331 6.85 -7.85 33.05
C ASP A 331 5.66 -8.40 32.24
N GLN A 332 4.94 -7.54 31.53
CA GLN A 332 3.91 -8.02 30.61
C GLN A 332 4.53 -8.77 29.42
N THR A 333 4.17 -10.04 29.26
CA THR A 333 4.56 -10.84 28.08
C THR A 333 3.83 -10.29 26.85
N LEU A 334 4.59 -9.89 25.84
CA LEU A 334 4.08 -9.47 24.53
C LEU A 334 3.87 -10.68 23.60
N ALA A 335 4.89 -11.53 23.50
CA ALA A 335 4.89 -12.69 22.60
C ALA A 335 5.67 -13.87 23.21
N ALA A 336 5.25 -15.08 22.87
CA ALA A 336 6.08 -16.26 23.02
C ALA A 336 7.10 -16.33 21.87
N VAL A 337 8.26 -16.92 22.10
CA VAL A 337 9.31 -17.10 21.09
C VAL A 337 9.54 -18.60 20.90
N ASP A 338 9.58 -19.06 19.64
CA ASP A 338 9.86 -20.45 19.34
C ASP A 338 11.23 -20.87 19.91
N PRO A 339 11.36 -22.05 20.50
CA PRO A 339 12.62 -22.52 21.04
C PRO A 339 13.80 -22.53 20.05
N SER A 340 13.52 -22.69 18.74
CA SER A 340 14.53 -22.64 17.66
C SER A 340 15.13 -21.26 17.45
N VAL A 341 14.42 -20.17 17.80
CA VAL A 341 14.91 -18.80 17.67
C VAL A 341 15.90 -18.49 18.79
N SER A 342 17.15 -18.30 18.45
CA SER A 342 18.23 -18.11 19.43
C SER A 342 18.22 -16.74 20.11
N SER A 343 17.91 -15.68 19.36
CA SER A 343 17.88 -14.29 19.83
C SER A 343 16.83 -13.46 19.09
N VAL A 344 16.38 -12.40 19.73
CA VAL A 344 15.50 -11.37 19.14
C VAL A 344 15.99 -10.00 19.61
N ASP A 345 16.25 -9.09 18.69
CA ASP A 345 16.57 -7.69 19.01
C ASP A 345 15.29 -6.91 19.36
N ALA A 346 14.67 -7.33 20.47
CA ALA A 346 13.33 -6.88 20.84
C ALA A 346 13.21 -5.35 20.95
N LYS A 347 14.23 -4.67 21.48
CA LYS A 347 14.23 -3.22 21.73
C LYS A 347 14.24 -2.38 20.45
N ASN A 348 14.77 -2.93 19.34
CA ASN A 348 14.84 -2.24 18.06
C ASN A 348 13.75 -2.69 17.06
N ILE A 349 12.96 -3.71 17.42
CA ILE A 349 11.88 -4.25 16.60
C ILE A 349 10.50 -3.89 17.17
N PHE A 350 10.33 -4.00 18.50
CA PHE A 350 9.04 -3.76 19.14
C PHE A 350 9.02 -2.41 19.86
N TYR A 351 8.07 -1.57 19.49
CA TYR A 351 7.88 -0.24 20.03
C TYR A 351 6.54 -0.16 20.76
N CYS A 352 6.55 0.43 21.94
CA CYS A 352 5.34 0.70 22.71
C CYS A 352 4.83 2.11 22.42
N ASP A 353 3.51 2.29 22.27
CA ASP A 353 2.91 3.63 22.24
C ASP A 353 3.15 4.42 23.55
N ASN A 354 3.50 3.74 24.64
CA ASN A 354 3.90 4.34 25.91
C ASN A 354 5.44 4.36 26.06
N ALA A 355 6.01 5.56 26.00
CA ALA A 355 7.45 5.78 26.06
C ALA A 355 8.19 5.30 27.33
N ASN A 356 7.48 4.94 28.39
CA ASN A 356 8.09 4.40 29.61
C ASN A 356 8.48 2.91 29.53
N PHE A 357 8.12 2.25 28.42
CA PHE A 357 8.36 0.82 28.25
C PHE A 357 9.26 0.55 27.04
N VAL A 358 10.13 -0.44 27.20
CA VAL A 358 10.94 -1.02 26.12
C VAL A 358 10.70 -2.52 26.09
N ALA A 359 10.77 -3.09 24.88
CA ALA A 359 10.72 -4.54 24.72
C ALA A 359 12.06 -5.16 25.08
N ASP A 360 12.01 -6.30 25.76
CA ASP A 360 13.18 -7.09 26.13
C ASP A 360 12.96 -8.57 25.81
N PHE A 361 14.00 -9.26 25.38
CA PHE A 361 13.98 -10.68 25.10
C PHE A 361 14.47 -11.49 26.30
N ASP A 362 13.55 -12.15 26.97
CA ASP A 362 13.85 -13.13 28.03
C ASP A 362 14.24 -14.48 27.40
N ALA A 363 15.53 -14.65 27.17
CA ALA A 363 16.08 -15.84 26.51
C ALA A 363 15.84 -17.14 27.30
N ALA A 364 15.78 -17.07 28.65
CA ALA A 364 15.57 -18.23 29.51
C ALA A 364 14.13 -18.77 29.39
N ASN A 365 13.16 -17.87 29.31
CA ASN A 365 11.74 -18.22 29.22
C ASN A 365 11.18 -18.14 27.79
N LYS A 366 12.00 -17.81 26.80
CA LYS A 366 11.59 -17.66 25.38
C LYS A 366 10.37 -16.75 25.22
N LYS A 367 10.51 -15.52 25.69
CA LYS A 367 9.44 -14.52 25.68
C LYS A 367 9.96 -13.14 25.30
N ILE A 368 9.13 -12.37 24.61
CA ILE A 368 9.27 -10.91 24.54
C ILE A 368 8.40 -10.31 25.63
N LYS A 369 8.96 -9.43 26.44
CA LYS A 369 8.26 -8.76 27.53
C LYS A 369 8.51 -7.26 27.52
N TRP A 370 7.57 -6.49 28.07
CA TRP A 370 7.76 -5.08 28.34
C TRP A 370 8.47 -4.89 29.67
N THR A 371 9.48 -4.04 29.67
CA THR A 371 10.18 -3.61 30.88
C THR A 371 10.14 -2.10 31.00
N THR A 372 10.01 -1.57 32.21
CA THR A 372 10.18 -0.13 32.44
C THR A 372 11.63 0.26 32.32
N HIS A 373 11.91 1.44 31.78
CA HIS A 373 13.26 2.00 31.77
C HIS A 373 13.26 3.47 32.16
N THR A 374 14.37 3.94 32.70
CA THR A 374 14.63 5.37 32.87
C THR A 374 15.24 5.87 31.57
N HIS A 375 14.72 6.97 31.04
CA HIS A 375 15.24 7.54 29.80
C HIS A 375 16.65 8.07 29.98
N ASP A 376 17.56 7.59 29.14
CA ASP A 376 18.89 8.17 28.93
C ASP A 376 18.80 9.14 27.76
N TRP A 377 18.50 10.39 28.07
CA TRP A 377 18.25 11.40 27.04
C TRP A 377 19.56 11.93 26.46
N GLY A 378 19.70 11.85 25.15
CA GLY A 378 20.73 12.54 24.38
C GLY A 378 20.59 14.07 24.44
N ALA A 379 21.49 14.76 23.76
CA ALA A 379 21.46 16.21 23.66
C ALA A 379 20.23 16.71 22.86
N TRP A 380 19.77 17.90 23.18
CA TRP A 380 18.74 18.57 22.41
C TRP A 380 19.26 19.02 21.06
N THR A 381 18.53 18.70 20.00
CA THR A 381 18.84 19.07 18.62
C THR A 381 17.71 19.93 18.05
N SER A 382 18.04 21.04 17.42
CA SER A 382 17.06 21.91 16.76
C SER A 382 16.42 21.19 15.57
N ASN A 383 15.10 21.35 15.41
CA ASN A 383 14.33 20.87 14.26
C ASN A 383 14.26 21.91 13.13
N GLY A 384 14.74 23.16 13.37
CA GLY A 384 14.68 24.25 12.41
C GLY A 384 13.35 24.98 12.31
N ASP A 385 12.30 24.47 12.93
CA ASP A 385 10.91 24.97 12.91
C ASP A 385 10.52 25.77 14.19
N GLY A 386 11.49 26.13 15.00
CA GLY A 386 11.27 26.76 16.32
C GLY A 386 11.01 25.76 17.42
N THR A 387 11.26 24.48 17.17
CA THR A 387 11.25 23.41 18.16
C THR A 387 12.63 22.74 18.27
N HIS A 388 12.83 22.00 19.34
CA HIS A 388 14.00 21.13 19.50
C HIS A 388 13.56 19.77 20.04
N THR A 389 14.30 18.73 19.67
CA THR A 389 14.01 17.34 20.04
C THR A 389 15.23 16.70 20.69
N ARG A 390 15.03 15.88 21.71
CA ARG A 390 16.04 14.92 22.20
C ARG A 390 15.51 13.50 22.09
N ILE A 391 16.43 12.56 21.93
CA ILE A 391 16.13 11.16 21.69
C ILE A 391 16.74 10.33 22.83
N CYS A 392 16.01 9.33 23.31
CA CYS A 392 16.51 8.40 24.30
C CYS A 392 17.55 7.47 23.67
N ALA A 393 18.75 7.39 24.29
CA ALA A 393 19.83 6.53 23.81
C ALA A 393 19.47 5.03 23.90
N LEU A 394 18.54 4.66 24.78
CA LEU A 394 18.09 3.27 24.94
C LEU A 394 17.00 2.86 23.93
N ASN A 395 16.27 3.82 23.36
CA ASN A 395 15.26 3.58 22.34
C ASN A 395 15.02 4.85 21.52
N SER A 396 15.41 4.81 20.26
CA SER A 396 15.33 5.96 19.34
C SER A 396 13.89 6.39 18.99
N SER A 397 12.88 5.55 19.25
CA SER A 397 11.47 5.93 19.12
C SER A 397 11.00 6.86 20.25
N HIS A 398 11.66 6.82 21.40
CA HIS A 398 11.35 7.71 22.52
C HIS A 398 11.96 9.09 22.26
N LYS A 399 11.11 10.04 21.90
CA LYS A 399 11.48 11.41 21.58
C LYS A 399 10.74 12.37 22.48
N GLN A 400 11.43 13.42 22.91
CA GLN A 400 10.81 14.55 23.59
C GLN A 400 11.03 15.79 22.73
N THR A 401 9.95 16.44 22.31
CA THR A 401 9.99 17.67 21.50
C THR A 401 9.37 18.81 22.27
N GLU A 402 10.09 19.94 22.33
CA GLU A 402 9.65 21.15 23.01
C GLU A 402 9.85 22.36 22.11
N LYS A 403 9.12 23.44 22.38
CA LYS A 403 9.30 24.71 21.69
C LYS A 403 10.59 25.36 22.15
N CYS A 404 11.32 25.95 21.21
CA CYS A 404 12.48 26.78 21.53
C CYS A 404 12.09 27.97 22.41
N SER A 405 12.89 28.27 23.40
CA SER A 405 12.67 29.36 24.35
C SER A 405 13.98 29.99 24.80
N GLY A 406 13.89 31.20 25.38
CA GLY A 406 15.07 31.98 25.84
C GLY A 406 15.68 32.82 24.72
N GLY A 407 16.67 33.61 25.08
CA GLY A 407 17.27 34.59 24.20
C GLY A 407 16.35 35.79 23.88
N THR A 408 16.87 36.76 23.17
CA THR A 408 16.11 37.93 22.71
C THR A 408 16.46 38.18 21.24
N ALA A 409 15.44 38.28 20.38
CA ALA A 409 15.63 38.67 19.00
C ALA A 409 16.02 40.16 18.92
N THR A 410 16.95 40.49 18.01
CA THR A 410 17.31 41.86 17.69
C THR A 410 16.71 42.27 16.34
N ASP A 411 17.04 43.47 15.88
CA ASP A 411 16.63 43.93 14.54
C ASP A 411 17.36 43.19 13.39
N LYS A 412 18.41 42.46 13.71
CA LYS A 412 19.24 41.72 12.75
C LYS A 412 19.28 40.22 12.97
N ASP A 413 19.12 39.79 14.21
CA ASP A 413 19.30 38.38 14.59
C ASP A 413 18.06 37.83 15.28
N ARG A 414 17.74 36.58 14.99
CA ARG A 414 16.70 35.82 15.68
C ARG A 414 17.11 35.51 17.12
N ALA A 415 16.14 35.26 17.99
CA ALA A 415 16.42 34.75 19.33
C ALA A 415 17.19 33.42 19.27
N ILE A 416 18.16 33.24 20.17
CA ILE A 416 18.88 31.98 20.30
C ILE A 416 18.25 31.16 21.41
N CYS A 417 17.85 29.92 21.11
CA CYS A 417 17.29 29.02 22.09
C CYS A 417 18.30 28.69 23.18
N SER A 418 17.93 28.87 24.44
CA SER A 418 18.83 28.62 25.58
C SER A 418 19.13 27.13 25.81
N ILE A 419 18.41 26.23 25.15
CA ILE A 419 18.52 24.78 25.32
C ILE A 419 19.32 24.15 24.18
N CYS A 420 18.95 24.39 22.91
CA CYS A 420 19.62 23.79 21.74
C CYS A 420 20.57 24.73 21.01
N ASN A 421 20.75 25.95 21.49
CA ASN A 421 21.62 27.00 20.93
C ASN A 421 21.36 27.36 19.46
N ALA A 422 20.19 27.03 18.93
CA ALA A 422 19.80 27.36 17.56
C ALA A 422 18.97 28.66 17.49
N PRO A 423 19.06 29.43 16.40
CA PRO A 423 18.21 30.60 16.18
C PRO A 423 16.76 30.14 15.90
N TYR A 424 15.78 30.86 16.46
CA TYR A 424 14.35 30.57 16.28
C TYR A 424 13.49 31.85 16.30
N GLY A 425 12.24 31.75 15.80
CA GLY A 425 11.32 32.88 15.72
C GLY A 425 11.72 33.91 14.66
N GLU A 426 11.06 35.06 14.68
CA GLU A 426 11.34 36.18 13.77
C GLU A 426 12.36 37.14 14.38
N ILE A 427 13.04 37.94 13.54
CA ILE A 427 13.84 39.08 14.00
C ILE A 427 12.91 40.14 14.55
N ASN A 428 13.35 40.87 15.56
CA ASN A 428 12.61 42.01 16.11
C ASN A 428 12.89 43.25 15.23
N ALA A 429 12.32 43.25 14.00
CA ALA A 429 12.40 44.40 13.12
C ALA A 429 11.77 45.58 13.86
N GLY A 430 12.64 46.44 14.41
CA GLY A 430 12.22 47.59 15.18
C GLY A 430 11.07 48.29 14.49
N SER A 431 10.01 48.60 15.26
CA SER A 431 8.90 49.41 14.77
C SER A 431 9.51 50.64 14.08
N ASN A 432 9.43 50.66 12.76
CA ASN A 432 9.74 51.87 12.00
C ASN A 432 8.95 53.00 12.63
N PRO A 433 9.53 54.13 13.11
CA PRO A 433 8.75 55.19 13.73
C PRO A 433 7.64 55.56 12.75
N ALA A 434 6.40 55.56 13.22
CA ALA A 434 5.25 55.92 12.41
C ALA A 434 5.55 57.22 11.66
N PRO A 435 5.33 57.34 10.34
CA PRO A 435 5.52 58.58 9.64
C PRO A 435 4.78 59.72 10.35
N THR A 436 5.48 60.77 10.64
CA THR A 436 4.91 61.97 11.26
C THR A 436 3.65 62.35 10.48
N PRO A 437 2.50 62.56 11.15
CA PRO A 437 1.27 62.86 10.44
C PRO A 437 1.44 64.19 9.68
N THR A 438 1.26 64.13 8.36
CA THR A 438 1.16 65.31 7.52
C THR A 438 -0.03 66.13 8.00
N PRO A 439 0.07 67.46 8.20
CA PRO A 439 -1.06 68.26 8.69
C PRO A 439 -2.25 68.16 7.75
N THR A 440 -3.39 67.78 8.33
CA THR A 440 -4.68 67.68 7.65
C THR A 440 -5.06 69.03 7.08
N PRO A 441 -5.41 69.16 5.77
CA PRO A 441 -5.97 70.39 5.25
C PRO A 441 -7.37 70.61 5.84
N THR A 442 -7.63 71.86 6.24
CA THR A 442 -8.89 72.36 6.81
C THR A 442 -10.06 72.09 5.85
N PRO A 443 -11.22 71.58 6.31
CA PRO A 443 -12.34 71.30 5.48
C PRO A 443 -13.02 72.58 4.98
N ALA A 444 -13.35 72.63 3.66
CA ALA A 444 -14.20 73.66 3.09
C ALA A 444 -15.68 73.35 3.41
N PRO A 445 -16.56 74.40 3.47
CA PRO A 445 -17.92 74.25 4.01
C PRO A 445 -18.87 73.52 3.06
N ASN A 446 -19.76 72.76 3.67
CA ASN A 446 -20.79 71.90 3.11
C ASN A 446 -21.89 72.72 2.43
N PRO A 447 -22.38 72.43 1.20
CA PRO A 447 -23.66 72.88 0.73
C PRO A 447 -24.80 71.94 1.12
N THR A 448 -25.89 72.56 1.51
CA THR A 448 -27.18 72.05 1.99
C THR A 448 -27.93 71.17 0.98
N PRO A 449 -28.81 70.25 1.47
CA PRO A 449 -29.42 69.21 0.63
C PRO A 449 -30.62 69.66 -0.16
N GLU A 450 -30.84 69.11 -1.35
CA GLU A 450 -32.10 69.22 -2.10
C GLU A 450 -32.72 67.82 -2.38
N ALA A 451 -34.04 67.85 -2.38
CA ALA A 451 -34.99 66.79 -2.14
C ALA A 451 -35.14 65.69 -3.18
N THR A 452 -35.51 64.51 -2.71
CA THR A 452 -36.16 63.41 -3.44
C THR A 452 -37.55 63.79 -3.96
N PRO A 453 -38.09 63.26 -5.11
CA PRO A 453 -38.99 62.11 -5.11
C PRO A 453 -39.04 61.35 -6.47
N PRO A 454 -39.97 60.41 -6.70
CA PRO A 454 -40.21 59.08 -6.16
C PRO A 454 -40.22 57.96 -7.24
N THR A 455 -40.26 56.72 -6.79
CA THR A 455 -40.53 55.49 -7.54
C THR A 455 -41.90 55.48 -8.25
N PRO A 456 -42.07 54.76 -9.37
CA PRO A 456 -42.94 53.57 -9.33
C PRO A 456 -42.49 52.37 -10.20
N ASP A 457 -42.88 51.20 -9.71
CA ASP A 457 -43.04 49.90 -10.32
C ASP A 457 -44.31 49.82 -11.20
N PRO A 458 -44.64 48.77 -12.00
CA PRO A 458 -44.10 47.46 -12.31
C PRO A 458 -44.16 47.02 -13.83
N ALA A 459 -43.70 45.75 -14.05
CA ALA A 459 -43.68 44.96 -15.31
C ALA A 459 -45.02 44.86 -16.12
N PRO A 460 -45.10 44.33 -17.38
CA PRO A 460 -44.81 42.91 -17.66
C PRO A 460 -44.27 42.52 -19.06
N ALA A 461 -43.68 41.35 -19.09
CA ALA A 461 -43.67 40.22 -20.06
C ALA A 461 -43.58 40.37 -21.61
N THR A 462 -42.83 39.41 -22.14
CA THR A 462 -42.85 38.62 -23.40
C THR A 462 -42.11 39.12 -24.61
N SER A 463 -41.08 38.37 -25.02
CA SER A 463 -41.02 37.48 -26.20
C SER A 463 -39.57 37.19 -26.64
N THR A 464 -39.27 35.92 -26.83
CA THR A 464 -38.14 35.32 -27.57
C THR A 464 -38.39 35.47 -29.09
N PRO A 465 -37.45 35.11 -30.01
CA PRO A 465 -36.03 34.72 -29.95
C PRO A 465 -35.14 35.42 -31.01
N ALA A 466 -33.81 35.33 -30.90
CA ALA A 466 -32.93 35.19 -32.07
C ALA A 466 -31.49 34.74 -31.63
N THR A 467 -31.08 33.68 -32.28
CA THR A 467 -29.76 33.04 -32.26
C THR A 467 -28.66 34.02 -32.69
N SER A 468 -27.60 34.13 -31.90
CA SER A 468 -26.29 34.51 -32.42
C SER A 468 -25.19 33.82 -31.60
N THR A 469 -24.50 32.91 -32.27
CA THR A 469 -23.25 32.27 -31.86
C THR A 469 -22.18 33.31 -31.57
N THR A 470 -21.76 33.41 -30.33
CA THR A 470 -20.50 34.07 -29.99
C THR A 470 -19.62 33.04 -29.25
N THR A 471 -18.56 32.65 -29.93
CA THR A 471 -17.47 31.82 -29.43
C THR A 471 -16.88 32.47 -28.18
N ALA A 472 -16.96 31.78 -27.04
CA ALA A 472 -16.26 32.17 -25.83
C ALA A 472 -14.75 31.95 -26.05
N PRO A 473 -13.87 32.85 -25.57
CA PRO A 473 -12.42 32.61 -25.59
C PRO A 473 -12.08 31.41 -24.70
N ALA A 474 -11.22 30.51 -25.20
CA ALA A 474 -10.64 29.43 -24.44
C ALA A 474 -10.00 30.00 -23.16
N ALA A 475 -10.35 29.42 -22.02
CA ALA A 475 -9.68 29.70 -20.76
C ALA A 475 -8.19 29.35 -20.93
N SER A 476 -7.31 30.33 -20.73
CA SER A 476 -5.88 30.13 -20.67
C SER A 476 -5.60 29.16 -19.53
N ALA A 477 -4.81 28.10 -19.80
CA ALA A 477 -4.26 27.22 -18.78
C ALA A 477 -3.56 28.05 -17.70
N PRO A 478 -3.65 27.69 -16.41
CA PRO A 478 -2.92 28.38 -15.35
C PRO A 478 -1.43 28.37 -15.67
N ALA A 479 -0.74 29.50 -15.45
CA ALA A 479 0.68 29.64 -15.67
C ALA A 479 1.42 28.58 -14.83
N GLN A 480 2.22 27.73 -15.49
CA GLN A 480 3.00 26.68 -14.86
C GLN A 480 4.13 27.34 -14.05
N VAL A 481 4.26 26.99 -12.77
CA VAL A 481 5.34 27.45 -11.90
C VAL A 481 6.62 26.70 -12.26
N THR A 482 7.72 27.40 -12.45
CA THR A 482 9.03 26.78 -12.63
C THR A 482 9.69 26.62 -11.27
N TYR A 483 10.07 25.39 -10.93
CA TYR A 483 10.80 25.03 -9.73
C TYR A 483 12.28 24.75 -10.06
N ASP A 484 13.16 24.91 -9.08
CA ASP A 484 14.60 24.68 -9.22
C ASP A 484 15.02 23.39 -8.53
N ILE A 485 16.09 22.76 -9.03
CA ILE A 485 16.84 21.74 -8.29
C ILE A 485 17.86 22.46 -7.42
N LEU A 486 17.72 22.31 -6.09
CA LEU A 486 18.55 23.01 -5.11
C LEU A 486 19.84 22.23 -4.79
N ASP A 487 19.76 20.90 -4.73
CA ASP A 487 20.89 20.02 -4.43
C ASP A 487 20.78 18.71 -5.24
N GLY A 488 21.92 18.07 -5.49
CA GLY A 488 21.99 16.76 -6.14
C GLY A 488 21.90 16.80 -7.68
N ALA A 489 21.86 17.98 -8.30
CA ALA A 489 21.94 18.10 -9.76
C ALA A 489 23.28 17.53 -10.29
N GLY A 490 23.21 16.62 -11.29
CA GLY A 490 24.40 16.00 -11.86
C GLY A 490 25.12 15.02 -10.94
N SER A 491 24.53 14.61 -9.83
CA SER A 491 25.11 13.64 -8.90
C SER A 491 25.44 12.30 -9.57
N SER A 492 26.41 11.58 -9.03
CA SER A 492 26.80 10.25 -9.52
C SER A 492 26.67 9.21 -8.41
N TRP A 493 26.14 8.05 -8.77
CA TRP A 493 26.07 6.86 -7.91
C TRP A 493 26.81 5.71 -8.61
N THR A 494 27.60 4.93 -7.85
CA THR A 494 28.38 3.81 -8.43
C THR A 494 27.63 2.50 -8.27
N GLN A 495 27.50 1.73 -9.35
CA GLN A 495 26.82 0.42 -9.34
C GLN A 495 27.40 -0.53 -8.29
N ASN A 496 26.51 -1.37 -7.72
CA ASN A 496 26.83 -2.35 -6.69
C ASN A 496 27.38 -1.74 -5.38
N THR A 497 27.06 -0.48 -5.09
CA THR A 497 27.25 0.11 -3.76
C THR A 497 25.93 0.15 -3.00
N ASP A 498 26.01 0.25 -1.67
CA ASP A 498 24.83 0.37 -0.80
C ASP A 498 24.49 1.83 -0.46
N GLY A 499 25.11 2.78 -1.16
CA GLY A 499 24.84 4.20 -1.02
C GLY A 499 23.50 4.61 -1.64
N SER A 500 22.83 5.57 -1.05
CA SER A 500 21.63 6.20 -1.62
C SER A 500 22.03 7.45 -2.44
N LEU A 501 21.14 7.89 -3.36
CA LEU A 501 21.28 9.14 -4.11
C LEU A 501 20.14 10.07 -3.71
N ALA A 502 20.47 11.30 -3.27
CA ALA A 502 19.48 12.30 -2.90
C ALA A 502 19.48 13.49 -3.86
N ILE A 503 18.28 13.94 -4.26
CA ILE A 503 18.08 15.14 -5.11
C ILE A 503 16.99 16.00 -4.47
N ARG A 504 17.21 17.30 -4.35
CA ARG A 504 16.33 18.25 -3.69
C ARG A 504 15.76 19.28 -4.66
N GLY A 505 14.43 19.37 -4.72
CA GLY A 505 13.72 20.42 -5.47
C GLY A 505 13.20 21.53 -4.57
N SER A 506 12.98 22.74 -5.12
CA SER A 506 12.53 23.92 -4.37
C SER A 506 11.04 23.93 -4.04
N GLY A 507 10.24 23.05 -4.64
CA GLY A 507 8.79 22.98 -4.41
C GLY A 507 8.44 22.41 -3.04
N GLU A 508 7.28 22.83 -2.50
CA GLU A 508 6.76 22.35 -1.22
C GLU A 508 6.33 20.88 -1.32
N ILE A 509 6.64 20.08 -0.30
CA ILE A 509 6.29 18.66 -0.22
C ILE A 509 4.76 18.44 -0.29
N SER A 510 3.96 19.37 0.21
CA SER A 510 2.49 19.32 0.17
C SER A 510 1.91 19.33 -1.25
N LYS A 511 2.66 19.86 -2.21
CA LYS A 511 2.30 19.92 -3.63
C LYS A 511 2.93 18.80 -4.44
N PHE A 512 3.86 18.04 -3.87
CA PHE A 512 4.57 16.96 -4.57
C PHE A 512 3.60 15.88 -5.08
N ARG A 513 3.86 15.37 -6.29
CA ARG A 513 3.06 14.35 -6.98
C ARG A 513 3.84 13.10 -7.27
N GLU A 514 4.93 13.23 -8.02
CA GLU A 514 5.68 12.08 -8.51
C GLU A 514 7.12 12.44 -8.86
N VAL A 515 7.94 11.40 -8.97
CA VAL A 515 9.30 11.44 -9.53
C VAL A 515 9.29 10.69 -10.85
N LYS A 516 9.98 11.22 -11.86
CA LYS A 516 10.24 10.49 -13.10
C LYS A 516 11.73 10.33 -13.32
N VAL A 517 12.13 9.16 -13.79
CA VAL A 517 13.48 8.86 -14.29
C VAL A 517 13.34 8.37 -15.72
N ASP A 518 14.08 8.96 -16.64
CA ASP A 518 14.00 8.70 -18.10
C ASP A 518 12.57 8.81 -18.66
N GLY A 519 11.80 9.75 -18.10
CA GLY A 519 10.41 10.00 -18.48
C GLY A 519 9.39 9.00 -17.91
N VAL A 520 9.83 8.00 -17.14
CA VAL A 520 8.98 6.99 -16.50
C VAL A 520 8.77 7.35 -15.04
N THR A 521 7.52 7.34 -14.57
CA THR A 521 7.18 7.55 -13.15
C THR A 521 7.79 6.46 -12.30
N VAL A 522 8.58 6.86 -11.30
CA VAL A 522 9.21 5.94 -10.36
C VAL A 522 8.21 5.58 -9.26
N ASP A 523 8.05 4.30 -9.00
CA ASP A 523 7.20 3.82 -7.91
C ASP A 523 7.71 4.40 -6.56
N PRO A 524 6.81 4.98 -5.74
CA PRO A 524 7.15 5.53 -4.42
C PRO A 524 7.88 4.57 -3.47
N ILE A 525 7.78 3.26 -3.69
CA ILE A 525 8.53 2.25 -2.93
C ILE A 525 10.05 2.39 -3.12
N ASN A 526 10.50 2.97 -4.23
CA ASN A 526 11.90 3.06 -4.65
C ASN A 526 12.63 4.29 -4.13
N TYR A 527 11.93 5.19 -3.44
CA TYR A 527 12.51 6.39 -2.86
C TYR A 527 11.81 6.79 -1.56
N THR A 528 12.42 7.68 -0.82
CA THR A 528 11.78 8.37 0.30
C THR A 528 11.68 9.86 -0.01
N VAL A 529 10.61 10.48 0.47
CA VAL A 529 10.39 11.94 0.38
C VAL A 529 10.50 12.52 1.78
N THR A 530 11.36 13.52 1.97
CA THR A 530 11.53 14.18 3.26
C THR A 530 11.27 15.69 3.17
N GLU A 531 10.81 16.28 4.30
CA GLU A 531 10.50 17.70 4.43
C GLU A 531 11.76 18.57 4.42
N GLY A 532 11.60 19.85 4.07
CA GLY A 532 12.66 20.85 3.94
C GLY A 532 12.87 21.30 2.48
N SER A 533 11.77 21.60 1.75
CA SER A 533 11.59 21.48 0.31
C SER A 533 11.40 19.98 -0.04
N THR A 534 11.15 19.62 -1.28
CA THR A 534 10.97 18.20 -1.63
C THR A 534 12.33 17.53 -1.81
N ILE A 535 12.75 16.66 -0.90
CA ILE A 535 14.00 15.88 -1.02
C ILE A 535 13.62 14.44 -1.35
N ILE A 536 14.08 13.97 -2.50
CA ILE A 536 13.94 12.58 -2.93
C ILE A 536 15.25 11.85 -2.67
N THR A 537 15.17 10.75 -1.92
CA THR A 537 16.31 9.85 -1.71
C THR A 537 15.98 8.50 -2.29
N PHE A 538 16.64 8.12 -3.38
CA PHE A 538 16.51 6.82 -4.02
C PHE A 538 17.11 5.71 -3.17
N LYS A 539 16.42 4.57 -3.11
CA LYS A 539 16.94 3.36 -2.47
C LYS A 539 18.03 2.71 -3.33
N PRO A 540 19.05 2.09 -2.71
CA PRO A 540 20.11 1.40 -3.45
C PRO A 540 19.60 0.33 -4.43
N GLU A 541 18.53 -0.39 -4.08
CA GLU A 541 17.93 -1.44 -4.90
C GLU A 541 17.40 -0.89 -6.22
N TYR A 542 16.76 0.28 -6.17
CA TYR A 542 16.29 0.96 -7.39
C TYR A 542 17.46 1.42 -8.25
N LEU A 543 18.47 2.04 -7.63
CA LEU A 543 19.66 2.50 -8.36
C LEU A 543 20.42 1.33 -9.01
N LYS A 544 20.46 0.16 -8.37
CA LYS A 544 21.01 -1.10 -8.93
C LYS A 544 20.24 -1.60 -10.15
N SER A 545 18.96 -1.28 -10.26
CA SER A 545 18.12 -1.67 -11.40
C SER A 545 18.32 -0.81 -12.65
N LEU A 546 18.96 0.36 -12.52
CA LEU A 546 19.22 1.26 -13.62
C LEU A 546 20.48 0.83 -14.39
N SER A 547 20.49 1.05 -15.70
CA SER A 547 21.68 0.83 -16.54
C SER A 547 22.81 1.80 -16.14
N ALA A 548 24.06 1.45 -16.43
CA ALA A 548 25.12 2.43 -16.33
C ALA A 548 24.93 3.52 -17.40
N GLY A 549 25.10 4.78 -17.01
CA GLY A 549 24.91 5.92 -17.89
C GLY A 549 24.30 7.13 -17.21
N ASN A 550 23.93 8.11 -18.02
CA ASN A 550 23.25 9.33 -17.57
C ASN A 550 21.74 9.15 -17.67
N HIS A 551 21.03 9.42 -16.58
CA HIS A 551 19.59 9.31 -16.45
C HIS A 551 18.98 10.70 -16.27
N SER A 552 17.87 10.98 -16.97
CA SER A 552 17.08 12.18 -16.74
C SER A 552 16.25 12.02 -15.46
N PHE A 553 16.09 13.09 -14.71
CA PHE A 553 15.33 13.15 -13.47
C PHE A 553 14.35 14.32 -13.51
N GLU A 554 13.10 14.10 -13.17
CA GLU A 554 12.07 15.14 -13.08
C GLU A 554 11.27 14.99 -11.79
N LEU A 555 11.14 16.10 -11.05
CA LEU A 555 10.20 16.27 -9.94
C LEU A 555 8.93 16.95 -10.44
N VAL A 556 7.78 16.42 -10.09
CA VAL A 556 6.48 16.94 -10.50
C VAL A 556 5.68 17.36 -9.27
N TRP A 557 5.20 18.60 -9.26
CA TRP A 557 4.25 19.14 -8.29
C TRP A 557 2.92 19.47 -8.96
N THR A 558 1.91 19.79 -8.19
CA THR A 558 0.55 20.10 -8.70
C THR A 558 0.51 21.29 -9.65
N ASP A 559 1.49 22.18 -9.58
CA ASP A 559 1.51 23.48 -10.27
C ASP A 559 2.80 23.72 -11.07
N GLY A 560 3.76 22.76 -11.12
CA GLY A 560 4.99 22.89 -11.88
C GLY A 560 5.93 21.69 -11.77
N THR A 561 7.09 21.79 -12.43
CA THR A 561 8.10 20.73 -12.47
C THR A 561 9.51 21.32 -12.29
N ALA A 562 10.47 20.45 -11.88
CA ALA A 562 11.90 20.73 -11.94
C ALA A 562 12.62 19.49 -12.48
N ALA A 563 13.62 19.68 -13.34
CA ALA A 563 14.34 18.58 -13.97
C ALA A 563 15.86 18.75 -13.86
N THR A 564 16.56 17.63 -13.81
CA THR A 564 18.03 17.53 -13.87
C THR A 564 18.42 16.16 -14.43
N ASN A 565 19.71 15.83 -14.31
CA ASN A 565 20.23 14.49 -14.61
C ASN A 565 21.04 13.97 -13.42
N PHE A 566 21.22 12.65 -13.35
CA PHE A 566 22.19 11.99 -12.49
C PHE A 566 22.88 10.85 -13.28
N THR A 567 24.03 10.38 -12.79
CA THR A 567 24.81 9.35 -13.47
C THR A 567 24.89 8.09 -12.62
N VAL A 568 24.62 6.94 -13.23
CA VAL A 568 24.94 5.61 -12.68
C VAL A 568 26.29 5.21 -13.26
N ALA A 569 27.33 5.26 -12.45
CA ALA A 569 28.69 4.91 -12.85
C ALA A 569 28.94 3.41 -12.74
N GLU A 570 29.65 2.82 -13.71
CA GLU A 570 30.09 1.42 -13.62
C GLU A 570 31.08 1.24 -12.46
N ASN A 571 30.99 0.09 -11.77
CA ASN A 571 31.98 -0.28 -10.76
C ASN A 571 33.21 -0.88 -11.44
N ALA A 572 34.33 -0.15 -11.46
CA ALA A 572 35.56 -0.53 -12.13
C ALA A 572 36.20 -1.85 -11.65
N ASP A 573 35.83 -2.35 -10.46
CA ASP A 573 36.35 -3.61 -9.91
C ASP A 573 35.73 -4.87 -10.53
N GLN A 574 34.67 -4.77 -11.34
CA GLN A 574 34.07 -5.92 -12.04
C GLN A 574 34.54 -6.10 -13.50
N SER A 575 35.27 -5.12 -14.06
CA SER A 575 35.75 -5.21 -15.46
C SER A 575 36.97 -6.13 -15.66
N ALA A 576 37.50 -6.75 -14.61
CA ALA A 576 38.73 -7.57 -14.65
C ALA A 576 38.51 -9.09 -14.62
N LYS A 577 37.27 -9.60 -14.77
CA LYS A 577 37.03 -11.06 -14.86
C LYS A 577 35.99 -11.41 -15.92
N SER A 578 36.34 -11.25 -17.19
CA SER A 578 35.75 -12.09 -18.22
C SER A 578 36.39 -13.48 -18.15
N PRO A 579 35.66 -14.56 -17.94
CA PRO A 579 36.21 -15.91 -18.09
C PRO A 579 36.50 -16.14 -19.57
N LYS A 580 37.74 -16.57 -19.86
CA LYS A 580 38.10 -17.11 -21.16
C LYS A 580 37.19 -18.29 -21.47
N THR A 581 36.46 -18.20 -22.57
CA THR A 581 35.78 -19.31 -23.21
C THR A 581 36.80 -20.37 -23.64
N GLY A 582 36.58 -21.58 -23.19
CA GLY A 582 37.24 -22.76 -23.72
C GLY A 582 37.83 -23.66 -22.65
N GLU A 583 37.02 -24.54 -22.07
CA GLU A 583 37.39 -25.90 -21.73
C GLU A 583 36.12 -26.76 -21.59
N ASP A 584 36.11 -27.87 -22.27
CA ASP A 584 35.03 -28.84 -22.36
C ASP A 584 34.61 -29.38 -20.99
N PHE A 585 33.39 -29.07 -20.54
CA PHE A 585 32.77 -29.80 -19.43
C PHE A 585 32.18 -31.09 -19.95
N SER A 586 32.83 -32.19 -19.63
CA SER A 586 32.44 -33.54 -20.01
C SER A 586 31.03 -33.89 -19.52
N MET A 587 30.12 -34.16 -20.47
CA MET A 587 28.73 -34.62 -20.23
C MET A 587 28.65 -35.90 -19.37
N ALA A 588 29.77 -36.57 -19.13
CA ALA A 588 29.89 -37.78 -18.29
C ALA A 588 29.64 -37.51 -16.78
N LEU A 589 29.93 -36.30 -16.28
CA LEU A 589 29.75 -35.97 -14.86
C LEU A 589 28.27 -35.71 -14.49
N CYS A 590 27.48 -35.15 -15.40
CA CYS A 590 26.06 -34.94 -15.21
C CYS A 590 25.25 -36.24 -15.21
N ILE A 591 25.67 -37.24 -16.01
CA ILE A 591 25.02 -38.55 -16.05
C ILE A 591 25.33 -39.35 -14.78
N ALA A 592 26.52 -39.22 -14.18
CA ALA A 592 26.88 -39.88 -12.94
C ALA A 592 26.06 -39.36 -11.72
N LEU A 593 25.77 -38.06 -11.65
CA LEU A 593 24.96 -37.46 -10.57
C LEU A 593 23.47 -37.83 -10.70
N LEU A 594 22.93 -37.97 -11.88
CA LEU A 594 21.56 -38.44 -12.14
C LEU A 594 21.37 -39.93 -11.79
N MET A 595 22.37 -40.78 -12.00
CA MET A 595 22.30 -42.22 -11.68
C MET A 595 22.36 -42.47 -10.16
N VAL A 596 23.03 -41.64 -9.39
CA VAL A 596 23.08 -41.76 -7.91
C VAL A 596 21.73 -41.33 -7.27
N SER A 597 21.03 -40.38 -7.83
CA SER A 597 19.71 -39.94 -7.32
C SER A 597 18.60 -40.96 -7.61
N CYS A 598 18.67 -41.68 -8.76
CA CYS A 598 17.71 -42.73 -9.08
C CYS A 598 17.89 -44.01 -8.24
N ALA A 599 19.12 -44.34 -7.82
CA ALA A 599 19.40 -45.48 -6.95
C ALA A 599 18.90 -45.25 -5.50
N GLY A 600 18.92 -43.99 -5.03
CA GLY A 600 18.37 -43.59 -3.71
C GLY A 600 16.86 -43.74 -3.59
N LEU A 601 16.12 -43.41 -4.64
CA LEU A 601 14.66 -43.53 -4.69
C LEU A 601 14.18 -44.99 -4.77
N ALA A 602 14.87 -45.86 -5.47
CA ALA A 602 14.52 -47.29 -5.54
C ALA A 602 14.72 -48.02 -4.21
N GLY A 603 15.70 -47.60 -3.39
CA GLY A 603 15.94 -48.13 -2.03
C GLY A 603 14.84 -47.80 -1.03
N ILE A 604 14.21 -46.63 -1.15
CA ILE A 604 13.14 -46.18 -0.27
C ILE A 604 11.82 -46.92 -0.57
N PHE A 605 11.52 -47.21 -1.81
CA PHE A 605 10.32 -47.98 -2.19
C PHE A 605 10.41 -49.46 -1.83
N ALA A 606 11.60 -50.07 -1.86
CA ALA A 606 11.79 -51.46 -1.46
C ALA A 606 11.66 -51.66 0.07
N LYS A 607 12.00 -50.65 0.86
CA LYS A 607 11.89 -50.70 2.32
C LYS A 607 10.47 -50.52 2.81
N ARG A 608 9.64 -49.81 2.07
CA ARG A 608 8.22 -49.55 2.39
C ARG A 608 7.31 -50.76 2.10
N LYS A 609 7.69 -51.63 1.14
CA LYS A 609 6.92 -52.85 0.81
C LYS A 609 7.17 -54.03 1.78
N ARG A 610 8.23 -53.97 2.60
CA ARG A 610 8.53 -55.03 3.63
C ARG A 610 7.84 -54.80 4.96
N ASN A 611 7.34 -53.60 5.24
CA ASN A 611 6.67 -53.28 6.50
C ASN A 611 5.13 -53.42 6.46
N HIS A 612 4.54 -53.84 5.34
CA HIS A 612 3.12 -54.15 5.25
C HIS A 612 2.80 -55.65 5.10
N ALA A 613 3.79 -56.52 5.32
CA ALA A 613 3.63 -57.96 5.30
C ALA A 613 4.19 -58.62 6.59
N ARG A 614 3.82 -58.07 7.75
CA ARG A 614 3.93 -58.71 9.07
C ARG A 614 2.82 -58.18 9.96
#